data_e074da0ef8eb34ed2c806387444a8e73
#
_entry.id   e074da0ef8eb34ed2c806387444a8e73
#
_cell.length_a   1.000
_cell.length_b   1.000
_cell.length_c   1.000
_cell.angle_alpha   90.00
_cell.angle_beta   90.00
_cell.angle_gamma   90.00
#
_symmetry.space_group_name_H-M   'P 1'
#
loop_
_entity.id
_entity.type
_entity.pdbx_description
1 polymer ?
#
loop_
_entity_poly.entity_id
_entity_poly.type
_entity_poly.pdbx_seq_one_letter_code
_entity_poly.pdbx_strand_id
1 'polypeptide(L)'
;MLIIGFYYNLWRIQNADNEMVFQEFVYGFLLLLFLIFLGFTVRKDLKKYHISKSLKSFIPSLIGFLILFSFAVNAFVLSLRDNSDVVMHAGYDRGFNGAWFEFREDRTYKFVDHAGIGADITRGNYEIKDSIITIDRNEIGNVIVSNKLAIRKDSTNIKMLVQIDNKHSVIDDDFKFIINDDFEN
;
A
#
# COMPACT_ATOMS: atom_id res chain seq x y z
N MET A 1 -23.51 -12.67 6.17
CA MET A 1 -22.13 -13.07 6.44
C MET A 1 -21.30 -13.21 5.14
N LEU A 2 -21.61 -14.14 4.22
CA LEU A 2 -20.83 -14.40 2.99
C LEU A 2 -20.63 -13.14 2.13
N ILE A 3 -21.70 -12.39 1.88
CA ILE A 3 -21.65 -11.15 1.08
C ILE A 3 -20.71 -10.12 1.71
N ILE A 4 -20.83 -9.91 3.02
CA ILE A 4 -19.98 -8.94 3.75
C ILE A 4 -18.51 -9.38 3.68
N GLY A 5 -18.23 -10.68 3.88
CA GLY A 5 -16.88 -11.20 3.80
C GLY A 5 -16.27 -11.11 2.42
N PHE A 6 -17.05 -11.36 1.37
CA PHE A 6 -16.61 -11.21 -0.01
C PHE A 6 -16.29 -9.75 -0.33
N TYR A 7 -17.20 -8.81 -0.01
CA TYR A 7 -16.98 -7.37 -0.24
C TYR A 7 -15.78 -6.84 0.54
N TYR A 8 -15.58 -7.27 1.79
CA TYR A 8 -14.41 -6.87 2.57
C TYR A 8 -13.10 -7.25 1.88
N ASN A 9 -12.95 -8.52 1.47
CA ASN A 9 -11.75 -8.99 0.79
C ASN A 9 -11.53 -8.28 -0.55
N LEU A 10 -12.58 -8.18 -1.36
CA LEU A 10 -12.50 -7.55 -2.68
C LEU A 10 -12.09 -6.08 -2.56
N TRP A 11 -12.75 -5.34 -1.67
CA TRP A 11 -12.45 -3.92 -1.49
C TRP A 11 -11.04 -3.69 -0.92
N ARG A 12 -10.62 -4.50 0.06
CA ARG A 12 -9.27 -4.38 0.61
C ARG A 12 -8.17 -4.65 -0.42
N ILE A 13 -8.38 -5.62 -1.31
CA ILE A 13 -7.43 -5.90 -2.40
C ILE A 13 -7.42 -4.77 -3.43
N GLN A 14 -8.59 -4.28 -3.83
CA GLN A 14 -8.71 -3.22 -4.85
C GLN A 14 -8.15 -1.87 -4.38
N ASN A 15 -8.26 -1.57 -3.08
CA ASN A 15 -7.79 -0.31 -2.50
C ASN A 15 -6.51 -0.49 -1.68
N ALA A 16 -5.73 -1.54 -1.93
CA ALA A 16 -4.48 -1.79 -1.21
C ALA A 16 -3.40 -0.72 -1.48
N ASP A 17 -3.53 -0.04 -2.61
CA ASP A 17 -2.61 1.01 -3.08
C ASP A 17 -3.24 2.42 -3.04
N ASN A 18 -4.43 2.55 -2.43
CA ASN A 18 -5.11 3.82 -2.18
C ASN A 18 -5.35 3.98 -0.70
N GLU A 19 -4.81 5.01 -0.09
CA GLU A 19 -5.04 5.32 1.32
C GLU A 19 -6.01 6.50 1.43
N MET A 20 -7.16 6.27 2.08
CA MET A 20 -8.11 7.31 2.45
C MET A 20 -8.22 7.40 3.97
N VAL A 21 -8.30 8.61 4.52
CA VAL A 21 -8.33 8.87 5.97
C VAL A 21 -9.36 8.02 6.73
N PHE A 22 -10.52 7.74 6.13
CA PHE A 22 -11.57 6.97 6.78
C PHE A 22 -11.62 5.48 6.37
N GLN A 23 -10.69 5.01 5.57
CA GLN A 23 -10.70 3.65 5.02
C GLN A 23 -10.61 2.58 6.13
N GLU A 24 -9.74 2.78 7.11
CA GLU A 24 -9.58 1.84 8.23
C GLU A 24 -10.85 1.76 9.11
N PHE A 25 -11.60 2.86 9.25
CA PHE A 25 -12.90 2.82 9.95
C PHE A 25 -13.92 1.96 9.19
N VAL A 26 -13.95 2.04 7.86
CA VAL A 26 -14.84 1.22 7.03
C VAL A 26 -14.45 -0.25 7.16
N TYR A 27 -13.17 -0.58 7.12
CA TYR A 27 -12.70 -1.95 7.33
C TYR A 27 -13.02 -2.46 8.72
N GLY A 28 -12.78 -1.68 9.77
CA GLY A 28 -13.11 -2.04 11.14
C GLY A 28 -14.61 -2.29 11.33
N PHE A 29 -15.45 -1.43 10.75
CA PHE A 29 -16.90 -1.58 10.81
C PHE A 29 -17.40 -2.85 10.09
N LEU A 30 -16.92 -3.11 8.88
CA LEU A 30 -17.26 -4.32 8.12
C LEU A 30 -16.81 -5.60 8.84
N LEU A 31 -15.62 -5.58 9.42
CA LEU A 31 -15.11 -6.70 10.22
C LEU A 31 -15.98 -6.94 11.45
N LEU A 32 -16.37 -5.89 12.18
CA LEU A 32 -17.24 -5.99 13.34
C LEU A 32 -18.59 -6.59 12.96
N LEU A 33 -19.23 -6.12 11.90
CA LEU A 33 -20.48 -6.68 11.39
C LEU A 33 -20.32 -8.16 11.03
N PHE A 34 -19.23 -8.50 10.34
CA PHE A 34 -18.94 -9.89 9.99
C PHE A 34 -18.84 -10.78 11.24
N LEU A 35 -18.11 -10.35 12.27
CA LEU A 35 -17.96 -11.10 13.52
C LEU A 35 -19.29 -11.29 14.26
N ILE A 36 -20.15 -10.27 14.28
CA ILE A 36 -21.49 -10.37 14.86
C ILE A 36 -22.31 -11.45 14.13
N PHE A 37 -22.36 -11.40 12.79
CA PHE A 37 -23.09 -12.39 12.01
C PHE A 37 -22.50 -13.80 12.13
N LEU A 38 -21.17 -13.91 12.22
CA LEU A 38 -20.49 -15.19 12.48
C LEU A 38 -20.92 -15.75 13.84
N GLY A 39 -20.94 -14.94 14.89
CA GLY A 39 -21.39 -15.33 16.22
C GLY A 39 -22.84 -15.86 16.23
N PHE A 40 -23.75 -15.19 15.52
CA PHE A 40 -25.13 -15.69 15.34
C PHE A 40 -25.19 -17.02 14.58
N THR A 41 -24.35 -17.16 13.53
CA THR A 41 -24.30 -18.42 12.76
C THR A 41 -23.81 -19.58 13.61
N VAL A 42 -22.71 -19.38 14.36
CA VAL A 42 -22.16 -20.39 15.27
C VAL A 42 -23.21 -20.82 16.32
N ARG A 43 -23.91 -19.85 16.95
CA ARG A 43 -25.00 -20.16 17.92
C ARG A 43 -26.11 -20.99 17.28
N LYS A 44 -26.51 -20.67 16.05
CA LYS A 44 -27.54 -21.40 15.31
C LYS A 44 -27.06 -22.83 14.98
N ASP A 45 -25.84 -22.99 14.55
CA ASP A 45 -25.26 -24.28 14.19
C ASP A 45 -25.11 -25.18 15.42
N LEU A 46 -24.69 -24.61 16.57
CA LEU A 46 -24.66 -25.34 17.86
C LEU A 46 -26.03 -25.85 18.26
N LYS A 47 -27.07 -25.02 18.19
CA LYS A 47 -28.45 -25.44 18.48
C LYS A 47 -28.91 -26.59 17.57
N LYS A 48 -28.61 -26.46 16.26
CA LYS A 48 -28.95 -27.48 15.27
C LYS A 48 -28.20 -28.79 15.53
N TYR A 49 -26.92 -28.71 15.90
CA TYR A 49 -26.11 -29.88 16.27
C TYR A 49 -26.65 -30.61 17.49
N HIS A 50 -27.08 -29.87 18.53
CA HIS A 50 -27.67 -30.49 19.71
C HIS A 50 -28.90 -31.36 19.39
N ILE A 51 -29.68 -30.98 18.37
CA ILE A 51 -30.89 -31.72 17.94
C ILE A 51 -30.52 -32.85 16.98
N SER A 52 -29.73 -32.56 15.92
CA SER A 52 -29.48 -33.51 14.84
C SER A 52 -28.28 -34.43 15.07
N LYS A 53 -27.38 -34.07 16.00
CA LYS A 53 -26.07 -34.72 16.24
C LYS A 53 -25.20 -34.87 14.99
N SER A 54 -25.49 -34.10 13.93
CA SER A 54 -24.80 -34.15 12.64
C SER A 54 -23.75 -33.06 12.54
N LEU A 55 -22.50 -33.43 12.26
CA LEU A 55 -21.40 -32.49 12.03
C LEU A 55 -21.65 -31.56 10.82
N LYS A 56 -22.51 -31.97 9.88
CA LYS A 56 -22.92 -31.12 8.75
C LYS A 56 -23.58 -29.82 9.20
N SER A 57 -24.09 -29.76 10.46
CA SER A 57 -24.63 -28.52 11.01
C SER A 57 -23.63 -27.38 11.10
N PHE A 58 -22.32 -27.66 11.19
CA PHE A 58 -21.25 -26.66 11.30
C PHE A 58 -20.74 -26.12 9.97
N ILE A 59 -21.24 -26.63 8.82
CA ILE A 59 -20.76 -26.15 7.50
C ILE A 59 -20.85 -24.61 7.36
N PRO A 60 -21.97 -23.94 7.76
CA PRO A 60 -22.04 -22.48 7.65
C PRO A 60 -20.99 -21.74 8.51
N SER A 61 -20.74 -22.20 9.72
CA SER A 61 -19.72 -21.66 10.61
C SER A 61 -18.31 -21.90 10.05
N LEU A 62 -18.06 -23.10 9.51
CA LEU A 62 -16.77 -23.43 8.89
C LEU A 62 -16.45 -22.49 7.72
N ILE A 63 -17.44 -22.24 6.85
CA ILE A 63 -17.27 -21.26 5.75
C ILE A 63 -16.98 -19.87 6.32
N GLY A 64 -17.65 -19.46 7.39
CA GLY A 64 -17.37 -18.18 8.05
C GLY A 64 -15.94 -18.08 8.59
N PHE A 65 -15.43 -19.15 9.21
CA PHE A 65 -14.03 -19.18 9.66
C PHE A 65 -13.02 -19.18 8.50
N LEU A 66 -13.32 -19.83 7.38
CA LEU A 66 -12.47 -19.76 6.19
C LEU A 66 -12.40 -18.33 5.62
N ILE A 67 -13.50 -17.59 5.63
CA ILE A 67 -13.50 -16.17 5.24
C ILE A 67 -12.69 -15.35 6.24
N LEU A 68 -12.84 -15.56 7.54
CA LEU A 68 -12.05 -14.87 8.56
C LEU A 68 -10.54 -15.16 8.39
N PHE A 69 -10.21 -16.40 8.08
CA PHE A 69 -8.82 -16.77 7.76
C PHE A 69 -8.30 -16.04 6.53
N SER A 70 -9.12 -15.87 5.48
CA SER A 70 -8.72 -15.10 4.28
C SER A 70 -8.45 -13.63 4.61
N PHE A 71 -9.13 -13.02 5.60
CA PHE A 71 -8.82 -11.66 6.06
C PHE A 71 -7.42 -11.59 6.69
N ALA A 72 -7.10 -12.58 7.53
CA ALA A 72 -5.77 -12.66 8.16
C ALA A 72 -4.65 -12.85 7.11
N VAL A 73 -4.88 -13.72 6.12
CA VAL A 73 -3.93 -13.95 5.02
C VAL A 73 -3.73 -12.67 4.20
N ASN A 74 -4.81 -11.97 3.83
CA ASN A 74 -4.70 -10.70 3.10
C ASN A 74 -3.93 -9.64 3.90
N ALA A 75 -4.23 -9.47 5.19
CA ALA A 75 -3.52 -8.53 6.05
C ALA A 75 -2.03 -8.87 6.15
N PHE A 76 -1.71 -10.16 6.29
CA PHE A 76 -0.32 -10.64 6.34
C PHE A 76 0.42 -10.40 5.02
N VAL A 77 -0.18 -10.75 3.87
CA VAL A 77 0.43 -10.51 2.55
C VAL A 77 0.68 -9.02 2.30
N LEU A 78 -0.28 -8.15 2.68
CA LEU A 78 -0.11 -6.71 2.54
C LEU A 78 1.01 -6.18 3.46
N SER A 79 1.15 -6.72 4.68
CA SER A 79 2.22 -6.30 5.60
C SER A 79 3.62 -6.71 5.14
N LEU A 80 3.73 -7.73 4.28
CA LEU A 80 5.02 -8.16 3.73
C LEU A 80 5.50 -7.31 2.55
N ARG A 81 4.62 -6.52 1.92
CA ARG A 81 4.96 -5.76 0.71
C ARG A 81 6.08 -4.74 0.93
N ASP A 82 6.12 -4.13 2.11
CA ASP A 82 7.02 -3.02 2.43
C ASP A 82 8.00 -3.40 3.56
N ASN A 83 8.43 -4.65 3.62
CA ASN A 83 9.21 -5.20 4.73
C ASN A 83 10.73 -5.05 4.58
N SER A 84 11.22 -4.68 3.40
CA SER A 84 12.64 -4.41 3.17
C SER A 84 13.01 -3.03 3.70
N ASP A 85 14.24 -2.87 4.22
CA ASP A 85 14.72 -1.62 4.77
C ASP A 85 14.78 -0.51 3.71
N VAL A 86 14.40 0.70 4.10
CA VAL A 86 14.46 1.89 3.25
C VAL A 86 15.90 2.40 3.24
N VAL A 87 16.54 2.38 2.08
CA VAL A 87 17.92 2.86 1.89
C VAL A 87 17.99 4.32 1.45
N MET A 88 16.89 4.87 0.91
CA MET A 88 16.80 6.27 0.55
C MET A 88 15.35 6.75 0.56
N HIS A 89 15.13 7.88 1.21
CA HIS A 89 13.86 8.59 1.18
C HIS A 89 14.03 9.93 0.47
N ALA A 90 13.17 10.22 -0.49
CA ALA A 90 13.18 11.48 -1.22
C ALA A 90 11.78 12.06 -1.28
N GLY A 91 11.59 13.24 -0.70
CA GLY A 91 10.29 13.88 -0.52
C GLY A 91 10.17 15.23 -1.21
N TYR A 92 8.96 15.51 -1.67
CA TYR A 92 8.54 16.78 -2.22
C TYR A 92 7.29 17.26 -1.47
N ASP A 93 7.40 18.38 -0.78
CA ASP A 93 6.34 18.92 0.07
C ASP A 93 5.73 20.17 -0.57
N ARG A 94 4.41 20.18 -0.69
CA ARG A 94 3.57 21.33 -1.09
C ARG A 94 2.53 21.71 -0.03
N GLY A 95 2.79 21.40 1.24
CA GLY A 95 1.85 21.65 2.32
C GLY A 95 0.73 20.59 2.38
N PHE A 96 -0.47 20.88 1.83
CA PHE A 96 -1.58 19.89 1.81
C PHE A 96 -1.39 18.76 0.79
N ASN A 97 -0.50 18.93 -0.17
CA ASN A 97 -0.16 17.94 -1.19
C ASN A 97 1.33 17.67 -1.12
N GLY A 98 1.73 16.44 -1.34
CA GLY A 98 3.13 16.08 -1.34
C GLY A 98 3.32 14.73 -1.99
N ALA A 99 4.55 14.43 -2.37
CA ALA A 99 4.89 13.14 -2.90
C ALA A 99 6.25 12.71 -2.38
N TRP A 100 6.44 11.40 -2.20
CA TRP A 100 7.74 10.89 -1.80
C TRP A 100 8.03 9.51 -2.36
N PHE A 101 9.31 9.23 -2.53
CA PHE A 101 9.85 7.91 -2.82
C PHE A 101 10.46 7.30 -1.57
N GLU A 102 10.25 6.02 -1.37
CA GLU A 102 11.01 5.13 -0.51
C GLU A 102 11.70 4.10 -1.42
N PHE A 103 13.01 4.19 -1.55
CA PHE A 103 13.80 3.17 -2.25
C PHE A 103 14.33 2.17 -1.22
N ARG A 104 14.21 0.89 -1.50
CA ARG A 104 14.47 -0.19 -0.58
C ARG A 104 15.68 -1.03 -0.96
N GLU A 105 16.26 -1.73 0.01
CA GLU A 105 17.45 -2.56 -0.18
C GLU A 105 17.24 -3.66 -1.23
N ASP A 106 16.04 -4.24 -1.27
CA ASP A 106 15.65 -5.29 -2.22
C ASP A 106 15.39 -4.80 -3.65
N ARG A 107 15.75 -3.55 -3.96
CA ARG A 107 15.53 -2.90 -5.26
C ARG A 107 14.07 -2.64 -5.61
N THR A 108 13.19 -2.66 -4.64
CA THR A 108 11.83 -2.16 -4.81
C THR A 108 11.73 -0.68 -4.44
N TYR A 109 10.74 0.01 -5.00
CA TYR A 109 10.38 1.35 -4.55
C TYR A 109 8.89 1.43 -4.22
N LYS A 110 8.58 2.36 -3.32
CA LYS A 110 7.23 2.82 -3.03
C LYS A 110 7.18 4.32 -3.30
N PHE A 111 6.31 4.74 -4.20
CA PHE A 111 6.00 6.14 -4.46
C PHE A 111 4.63 6.45 -3.88
N VAL A 112 4.53 7.51 -3.11
CA VAL A 112 3.30 7.98 -2.50
C VAL A 112 3.00 9.37 -3.01
N ASP A 113 1.84 9.54 -3.64
CA ASP A 113 1.30 10.83 -4.06
C ASP A 113 0.15 11.18 -3.12
N HIS A 114 0.39 12.12 -2.22
CA HIS A 114 -0.58 12.53 -1.20
C HIS A 114 -1.30 13.80 -1.65
N ALA A 115 -2.62 13.71 -1.75
CA ALA A 115 -3.48 14.83 -2.09
C ALA A 115 -4.60 14.99 -1.04
N GLY A 116 -4.49 16.00 -0.19
CA GLY A 116 -5.52 16.36 0.77
C GLY A 116 -5.86 15.25 1.76
N ILE A 117 -6.94 14.49 1.50
CA ILE A 117 -7.47 13.47 2.42
C ILE A 117 -7.10 12.03 2.05
N GLY A 118 -6.22 11.85 1.06
CA GLY A 118 -5.84 10.51 0.62
C GLY A 118 -4.46 10.46 -0.01
N ALA A 119 -4.00 9.26 -0.29
CA ALA A 119 -2.75 9.01 -0.98
C ALA A 119 -2.89 7.87 -1.98
N ASP A 120 -2.31 8.04 -3.15
CA ASP A 120 -2.15 6.99 -4.15
C ASP A 120 -0.74 6.42 -4.02
N ILE A 121 -0.66 5.09 -3.89
CA ILE A 121 0.61 4.39 -3.69
C ILE A 121 0.94 3.60 -4.95
N THR A 122 2.10 3.87 -5.52
CA THR A 122 2.65 3.10 -6.63
C THR A 122 3.89 2.36 -6.16
N ARG A 123 3.96 1.06 -6.47
CA ARG A 123 5.11 0.21 -6.18
C ARG A 123 5.70 -0.33 -7.47
N GLY A 124 7.02 -0.54 -7.45
CA GLY A 124 7.74 -1.09 -8.60
C GLY A 124 9.18 -1.43 -8.25
N ASN A 125 9.99 -1.65 -9.28
CA ASN A 125 11.40 -1.97 -9.13
C ASN A 125 12.25 -0.82 -9.66
N TYR A 126 13.47 -0.68 -9.10
CA TYR A 126 14.42 0.30 -9.55
C TYR A 126 15.82 -0.29 -9.72
N GLU A 127 16.59 0.36 -10.58
CA GLU A 127 18.02 0.15 -10.72
C GLU A 127 18.74 1.48 -10.46
N ILE A 128 19.89 1.42 -9.79
CA ILE A 128 20.76 2.58 -9.60
C ILE A 128 22.09 2.31 -10.28
N LYS A 129 22.51 3.24 -11.13
CA LYS A 129 23.81 3.22 -11.77
C LYS A 129 24.40 4.62 -11.72
N ASP A 130 25.56 4.73 -11.09
CA ASP A 130 26.21 6.01 -10.80
C ASP A 130 25.26 6.90 -9.94
N SER A 131 24.79 8.00 -10.45
CA SER A 131 23.85 8.90 -9.78
C SER A 131 22.49 8.95 -10.49
N ILE A 132 22.15 7.91 -11.27
CA ILE A 132 20.88 7.81 -11.99
C ILE A 132 20.12 6.60 -11.47
N ILE A 133 18.89 6.84 -11.07
CA ILE A 133 17.91 5.82 -10.71
C ILE A 133 16.97 5.65 -11.89
N THR A 134 16.79 4.39 -12.31
CA THR A 134 15.82 4.03 -13.34
C THR A 134 14.72 3.20 -12.71
N ILE A 135 13.49 3.69 -12.78
CA ILE A 135 12.30 2.98 -12.31
C ILE A 135 11.62 2.24 -13.47
N ASP A 136 10.84 1.21 -13.14
CA ASP A 136 10.16 0.34 -14.12
C ASP A 136 8.91 0.97 -14.75
N ARG A 137 8.56 2.22 -14.39
CA ARG A 137 7.42 2.97 -14.93
C ARG A 137 7.86 4.28 -15.53
N ASN A 138 7.32 4.62 -16.69
CA ASN A 138 7.61 5.89 -17.37
C ASN A 138 6.85 7.07 -16.76
N GLU A 139 5.65 6.79 -16.22
CA GLU A 139 4.75 7.81 -15.66
C GLU A 139 4.11 7.28 -14.40
N ILE A 140 3.97 8.13 -13.37
CA ILE A 140 3.22 7.84 -12.16
C ILE A 140 2.39 9.08 -11.80
N GLY A 141 1.07 8.95 -11.88
CA GLY A 141 0.15 10.07 -11.66
C GLY A 141 0.46 11.25 -12.58
N ASN A 142 0.38 12.46 -12.02
CA ASN A 142 0.74 13.70 -12.71
C ASN A 142 2.10 14.25 -12.25
N VAL A 143 2.84 13.50 -11.42
CA VAL A 143 4.06 13.96 -10.76
C VAL A 143 5.32 13.44 -11.45
N ILE A 144 5.30 12.16 -11.84
CA ILE A 144 6.43 11.51 -12.49
C ILE A 144 6.13 11.33 -13.97
N VAL A 145 6.95 11.95 -14.80
CA VAL A 145 6.83 11.95 -16.28
C VAL A 145 8.04 11.31 -16.96
N SER A 146 8.97 10.77 -16.17
CA SER A 146 10.16 10.06 -16.68
C SER A 146 10.52 8.90 -15.76
N ASN A 147 10.95 7.80 -16.34
CA ASN A 147 11.50 6.68 -15.58
C ASN A 147 12.95 6.88 -15.11
N LYS A 148 13.57 8.02 -15.43
CA LYS A 148 14.95 8.33 -15.03
C LYS A 148 14.99 9.50 -14.07
N LEU A 149 15.58 9.27 -12.91
CA LEU A 149 15.75 10.23 -11.84
C LEU A 149 17.25 10.40 -11.57
N ALA A 150 17.76 11.62 -11.61
CA ALA A 150 19.16 11.90 -11.31
C ALA A 150 19.32 12.46 -9.90
N ILE A 151 20.28 11.92 -9.15
CA ILE A 151 20.70 12.48 -7.88
C ILE A 151 21.62 13.68 -8.17
N ARG A 152 21.19 14.86 -7.77
CA ARG A 152 21.95 16.10 -7.93
C ARG A 152 22.06 16.84 -6.60
N LYS A 153 23.07 17.72 -6.53
CA LYS A 153 23.21 18.66 -5.42
C LYS A 153 22.88 20.06 -5.91
N ASP A 154 22.16 20.80 -5.09
CA ASP A 154 21.92 22.22 -5.36
C ASP A 154 23.12 23.09 -4.93
N SER A 155 22.97 24.42 -5.05
CA SER A 155 23.98 25.39 -4.64
C SER A 155 24.26 25.40 -3.13
N THR A 156 23.37 24.84 -2.33
CA THR A 156 23.48 24.71 -0.86
C THR A 156 23.98 23.33 -0.43
N ASN A 157 24.40 22.49 -1.40
CA ASN A 157 24.86 21.10 -1.19
C ASN A 157 23.77 20.12 -0.73
N ILE A 158 22.49 20.51 -0.84
CA ILE A 158 21.36 19.63 -0.56
C ILE A 158 21.20 18.62 -1.70
N LYS A 159 21.15 17.34 -1.38
CA LYS A 159 20.90 16.27 -2.35
C LYS A 159 19.42 16.25 -2.73
N MET A 160 19.14 16.10 -4.01
CA MET A 160 17.78 15.99 -4.53
C MET A 160 17.70 15.02 -5.70
N LEU A 161 16.52 14.44 -5.92
CA LEU A 161 16.16 13.72 -7.13
C LEU A 161 15.47 14.69 -8.09
N VAL A 162 15.92 14.69 -9.33
CA VAL A 162 15.32 15.45 -10.43
C VAL A 162 15.02 14.52 -11.60
N GLN A 163 13.90 14.74 -12.27
CA GLN A 163 13.53 13.96 -13.44
C GLN A 163 14.36 14.39 -14.66
N ILE A 164 14.90 13.42 -15.40
CA ILE A 164 15.75 13.66 -16.56
C ILE A 164 15.23 12.92 -17.80
N ASP A 165 15.51 13.46 -18.96
CA ASP A 165 15.28 12.82 -20.25
C ASP A 165 16.41 11.84 -20.63
N ASN A 166 16.29 11.23 -21.81
CA ASN A 166 17.31 10.32 -22.33
C ASN A 166 18.64 11.01 -22.66
N LYS A 167 18.68 12.34 -22.73
CA LYS A 167 19.87 13.15 -22.94
C LYS A 167 20.47 13.67 -21.64
N HIS A 168 19.92 13.22 -20.48
CA HIS A 168 20.30 13.65 -19.13
C HIS A 168 19.98 15.13 -18.82
N SER A 169 19.09 15.75 -19.61
CA SER A 169 18.58 17.09 -19.34
C SER A 169 17.41 17.01 -18.35
N VAL A 170 17.32 17.98 -17.45
CA VAL A 170 16.18 18.05 -16.49
C VAL A 170 14.92 18.37 -17.28
N ILE A 171 13.88 17.55 -17.08
CA ILE A 171 12.60 17.69 -17.80
C ILE A 171 11.72 18.71 -17.09
N ASP A 172 11.63 18.61 -15.76
CA ASP A 172 10.78 19.44 -14.93
C ASP A 172 11.54 19.89 -13.68
N ASP A 173 11.66 21.19 -13.52
CA ASP A 173 12.37 21.81 -12.39
C ASP A 173 11.42 22.08 -11.21
N ASP A 174 10.10 21.91 -11.40
CA ASP A 174 9.09 22.15 -10.39
C ASP A 174 9.00 21.00 -9.37
N PHE A 175 9.31 19.77 -9.79
CA PHE A 175 9.26 18.58 -8.94
C PHE A 175 10.67 18.12 -8.55
N LYS A 176 11.23 18.73 -7.50
CA LYS A 176 12.50 18.34 -6.89
C LYS A 176 12.23 17.61 -5.58
N PHE A 177 12.62 16.35 -5.51
CA PHE A 177 12.48 15.56 -4.30
C PHE A 177 13.74 15.68 -3.45
N ILE A 178 13.63 16.26 -2.27
CA ILE A 178 14.75 16.40 -1.34
C ILE A 178 15.06 15.03 -0.74
N ILE A 179 16.33 14.61 -0.83
CA ILE A 179 16.80 13.38 -0.22
C ILE A 179 17.13 13.67 1.25
N ASN A 180 16.44 12.97 2.13
CA ASN A 180 16.70 13.00 3.57
C ASN A 180 17.68 11.87 3.90
N ASP A 181 18.92 12.21 4.24
CA ASP A 181 19.98 11.26 4.65
C ASP A 181 19.80 10.78 6.11
N ASP A 182 18.74 11.17 6.83
CA ASP A 182 18.52 10.90 8.26
C ASP A 182 18.15 9.43 8.60
N PHE A 183 18.20 8.53 7.61
CA PHE A 183 17.94 7.09 7.78
C PHE A 183 19.21 6.24 7.89
N GLU A 184 20.40 6.86 8.06
CA GLU A 184 21.58 6.14 8.50
C GLU A 184 21.52 5.94 10.03
N ASN A 185 20.74 4.94 10.52
CA ASN A 185 20.96 4.29 11.82
C ASN A 185 20.35 2.91 11.85
#